data_91d582d89546d29408c33af209b6c67d
#
_entry.id   91d582d89546d29408c33af209b6c67d
#
_cell.length_a   1.000
_cell.length_b   1.000
_cell.length_c   1.000
_cell.angle_alpha   90.00
_cell.angle_beta   90.00
_cell.angle_gamma   90.00
#
_symmetry.space_group_name_H-M   'P 1'
#
loop_
_entity.id
_entity.type
_entity.pdbx_description
1 polymer ?
#
loop_
_entity_poly.entity_id
_entity_poly.type
_entity_poly.pdbx_seq_one_letter_code
_entity_poly.pdbx_strand_id
1 'polypeptide(L)'
;MNTRSVFTKSLFSICLFFGTVGCSSSTSDSGDDTSSEATSEEISEATSDETSAADEVVEISVIIGQTSGSAVAYQATLGSTVRLKILNPDADDEFHLHGYDLESGVTPAGQEAIIEFTADKLGTFDLESHVTSEWILTLVVEE
;
A
#
# COMPACT_ATOMS: atom_id res chain seq x y z
N MET A 1 -15.99 -36.63 -30.16
CA MET A 1 -17.10 -35.68 -30.38
C MET A 1 -16.60 -34.30 -30.05
N ASN A 2 -16.37 -33.50 -31.12
CA ASN A 2 -15.81 -32.16 -31.01
C ASN A 2 -16.95 -31.15 -30.86
N THR A 3 -16.97 -30.40 -29.79
CA THR A 3 -17.89 -29.25 -29.68
C THR A 3 -17.07 -27.97 -29.80
N ARG A 4 -17.19 -27.31 -30.95
CA ARG A 4 -16.58 -25.98 -31.19
C ARG A 4 -17.46 -24.91 -30.55
N SER A 5 -16.89 -24.17 -29.61
CA SER A 5 -17.53 -22.99 -29.05
C SER A 5 -17.19 -21.76 -29.89
N VAL A 6 -18.24 -21.06 -30.30
CA VAL A 6 -18.19 -19.91 -31.22
C VAL A 6 -17.92 -18.64 -30.41
N PHE A 7 -16.85 -17.93 -30.76
CA PHE A 7 -16.52 -16.60 -30.23
C PHE A 7 -17.44 -15.55 -30.85
N THR A 8 -18.24 -14.90 -30.05
CA THR A 8 -19.01 -13.71 -30.47
C THR A 8 -18.23 -12.45 -30.07
N LYS A 9 -17.67 -11.78 -31.08
CA LYS A 9 -17.07 -10.45 -30.90
C LYS A 9 -18.18 -9.40 -30.83
N SER A 10 -18.33 -8.73 -29.71
CA SER A 10 -19.18 -7.55 -29.56
C SER A 10 -18.31 -6.31 -29.73
N LEU A 11 -18.60 -5.58 -30.82
CA LEU A 11 -18.09 -4.23 -31.04
C LEU A 11 -18.89 -3.27 -30.18
N PHE A 12 -18.24 -2.50 -29.32
CA PHE A 12 -18.87 -1.39 -28.66
C PHE A 12 -18.29 -0.06 -29.13
N SER A 13 -19.20 0.77 -29.53
CA SER A 13 -19.11 2.05 -30.22
C SER A 13 -18.54 3.14 -29.33
N ILE A 14 -17.66 3.94 -29.94
CA ILE A 14 -17.07 5.14 -29.35
C ILE A 14 -18.08 6.29 -29.45
N CYS A 15 -18.44 6.91 -28.35
CA CYS A 15 -19.07 8.23 -28.32
C CYS A 15 -18.05 9.28 -27.86
N LEU A 16 -17.64 10.11 -28.84
CA LEU A 16 -16.95 11.37 -28.56
C LEU A 16 -17.97 12.42 -28.07
N PHE A 17 -17.70 13.03 -26.92
CA PHE A 17 -18.32 14.29 -26.54
C PHE A 17 -17.26 15.38 -26.43
N PHE A 18 -17.35 16.38 -27.32
CA PHE A 18 -16.69 17.68 -27.25
C PHE A 18 -17.54 18.62 -26.39
N GLY A 19 -16.94 19.37 -25.53
CA GLY A 19 -17.62 20.43 -24.73
C GLY A 19 -16.56 21.36 -24.13
N THR A 20 -16.37 22.41 -24.72
CA THR A 20 -16.05 23.83 -24.77
C THR A 20 -15.76 24.51 -23.44
N VAL A 21 -14.57 25.12 -23.46
CA VAL A 21 -14.10 26.45 -23.02
C VAL A 21 -14.97 27.27 -22.05
N GLY A 22 -14.33 27.72 -20.96
CA GLY A 22 -14.76 28.80 -20.11
C GLY A 22 -13.57 29.43 -19.39
N CYS A 23 -13.03 30.50 -19.98
CA CYS A 23 -12.13 31.48 -19.34
C CYS A 23 -12.90 32.33 -18.36
N SER A 24 -12.34 32.62 -17.18
CA SER A 24 -12.63 33.88 -16.47
C SER A 24 -11.43 34.25 -15.62
N SER A 25 -10.89 35.41 -15.96
CA SER A 25 -9.84 36.20 -15.34
C SER A 25 -10.42 37.17 -14.32
N SER A 26 -9.70 37.46 -13.23
CA SER A 26 -9.59 38.75 -12.52
C SER A 26 -8.51 38.64 -11.45
N THR A 27 -7.46 39.27 -11.67
CA THR A 27 -6.77 40.55 -11.36
C THR A 27 -6.98 41.10 -9.97
N SER A 28 -5.78 41.49 -9.45
CA SER A 28 -5.36 42.56 -8.53
C SER A 28 -5.42 42.20 -7.04
N ASP A 29 -4.54 42.62 -6.18
CA ASP A 29 -3.62 43.77 -6.13
C ASP A 29 -2.64 43.62 -4.95
N SER A 30 -1.46 44.14 -5.14
CA SER A 30 -0.41 44.73 -4.33
C SER A 30 -0.46 44.80 -2.80
N GLY A 31 0.77 44.73 -2.23
CA GLY A 31 1.22 45.33 -0.97
C GLY A 31 2.31 44.49 -0.35
N ASP A 32 3.51 44.73 -0.62
CA ASP A 32 4.54 45.63 -0.18
C ASP A 32 5.08 45.33 1.23
N ASP A 33 6.37 45.10 1.21
CA ASP A 33 7.49 45.62 1.99
C ASP A 33 7.86 45.02 3.36
N THR A 34 9.14 44.86 3.46
CA THR A 34 10.15 45.08 4.50
C THR A 34 10.81 43.86 5.09
N SER A 35 11.98 43.54 4.52
CA SER A 35 13.35 43.63 5.06
C SER A 35 13.54 43.37 6.56
N SER A 36 14.37 42.40 6.87
CA SER A 36 15.58 42.43 7.73
C SER A 36 16.16 41.05 7.84
N GLU A 37 17.28 40.84 7.25
CA GLU A 37 18.67 40.71 7.73
C GLU A 37 18.90 39.74 8.88
N ALA A 38 19.68 38.71 8.48
CA ALA A 38 20.82 38.07 9.10
C ALA A 38 20.84 37.80 10.61
N THR A 39 21.05 36.52 10.94
CA THR A 39 22.22 36.11 11.72
C THR A 39 22.44 34.61 11.55
N SER A 40 23.63 34.30 11.02
CA SER A 40 24.36 33.08 11.11
C SER A 40 24.66 32.77 12.57
N GLU A 41 24.36 31.57 13.03
CA GLU A 41 25.19 30.88 14.02
C GLU A 41 25.12 29.38 13.79
N GLU A 42 26.26 28.89 13.39
CA GLU A 42 26.81 27.57 13.39
C GLU A 42 26.84 27.05 14.84
N ILE A 43 26.29 25.88 15.14
CA ILE A 43 26.74 25.02 16.20
C ILE A 43 26.42 23.57 15.86
N SER A 44 27.49 22.85 15.49
CA SER A 44 28.01 21.68 16.19
C SER A 44 27.28 20.36 16.05
N GLU A 45 27.99 19.51 15.37
CA GLU A 45 27.90 18.05 15.37
C GLU A 45 27.53 17.47 16.73
N ALA A 46 26.52 16.64 16.73
CA ALA A 46 26.43 15.52 17.64
C ALA A 46 26.06 14.29 16.80
N THR A 47 27.09 13.62 16.35
CA THR A 47 27.06 12.22 15.93
C THR A 47 26.59 11.41 17.15
N SER A 48 25.34 11.02 17.16
CA SER A 48 24.87 9.86 17.91
C SER A 48 24.56 8.78 16.89
N ASP A 49 25.53 7.94 16.71
CA ASP A 49 25.42 6.62 16.14
C ASP A 49 24.59 5.77 17.13
N GLU A 50 23.28 5.91 17.06
CA GLU A 50 22.35 4.91 17.57
C GLU A 50 21.80 4.21 16.34
N THR A 51 22.43 3.11 15.98
CA THR A 51 21.88 2.07 15.13
C THR A 51 20.64 1.53 15.85
N SER A 52 19.53 2.25 15.72
CA SER A 52 18.24 1.78 16.13
C SER A 52 17.75 0.80 15.08
N ALA A 53 17.54 -0.45 15.47
CA ALA A 53 16.89 -1.49 14.66
C ALA A 53 15.46 -1.11 14.21
N ALA A 54 15.01 0.09 14.51
CA ALA A 54 13.67 0.62 14.20
C ALA A 54 13.56 1.26 12.80
N ASP A 55 14.62 1.23 11.99
CA ASP A 55 14.63 1.89 10.67
C ASP A 55 14.56 0.90 9.49
N GLU A 56 14.50 -0.41 9.76
CA GLU A 56 14.34 -1.41 8.71
C GLU A 56 12.89 -1.53 8.29
N VAL A 57 12.61 -1.21 7.02
CA VAL A 57 11.28 -1.39 6.43
C VAL A 57 11.27 -2.68 5.60
N VAL A 58 10.48 -3.65 6.02
CA VAL A 58 10.23 -4.90 5.31
C VAL A 58 8.97 -4.74 4.49
N GLU A 59 9.13 -4.56 3.17
CA GLU A 59 7.99 -4.47 2.25
C GLU A 59 7.68 -5.85 1.64
N ILE A 60 6.44 -6.31 1.80
CA ILE A 60 5.95 -7.60 1.31
C ILE A 60 4.79 -7.33 0.36
N SER A 61 4.92 -7.76 -0.90
CA SER A 61 3.88 -7.60 -1.92
C SER A 61 3.32 -8.94 -2.33
N VAL A 62 1.99 -9.08 -2.28
CA VAL A 62 1.27 -10.32 -2.60
C VAL A 62 0.13 -10.05 -3.56
N ILE A 63 -0.01 -10.92 -4.57
CA ILE A 63 -1.13 -10.91 -5.52
C ILE A 63 -1.93 -12.19 -5.30
N ILE A 64 -3.22 -12.05 -4.97
CA ILE A 64 -4.12 -13.18 -4.71
C ILE A 64 -4.21 -14.08 -5.95
N GLY A 65 -4.09 -15.39 -5.71
CA GLY A 65 -4.10 -16.40 -6.77
C GLY A 65 -2.80 -16.54 -7.57
N GLN A 66 -1.79 -15.69 -7.31
CA GLN A 66 -0.50 -15.75 -8.00
C GLN A 66 0.68 -15.99 -7.04
N THR A 67 0.82 -15.13 -6.03
CA THR A 67 1.91 -15.20 -5.04
C THR A 67 1.41 -15.40 -3.62
N SER A 68 0.13 -15.69 -3.45
CA SER A 68 -0.54 -15.96 -2.18
C SER A 68 -0.69 -17.47 -1.94
N GLY A 69 -0.87 -17.85 -0.69
CA GLY A 69 -1.22 -19.19 -0.27
C GLY A 69 -0.67 -19.57 1.10
N SER A 70 -1.24 -20.58 1.73
CA SER A 70 -0.89 -21.05 3.08
C SER A 70 0.55 -21.56 3.23
N ALA A 71 1.26 -21.80 2.12
CA ALA A 71 2.68 -22.21 2.14
C ALA A 71 3.64 -21.00 1.91
N VAL A 72 3.11 -19.81 1.70
CA VAL A 72 3.92 -18.60 1.47
C VAL A 72 4.29 -18.00 2.81
N ALA A 73 5.58 -17.95 3.11
CA ALA A 73 6.08 -17.38 4.36
C ALA A 73 7.10 -16.27 4.09
N TYR A 74 7.02 -15.22 4.88
CA TYR A 74 7.96 -14.09 4.90
C TYR A 74 8.53 -13.91 6.30
N GLN A 75 9.71 -13.33 6.37
CA GLN A 75 10.40 -13.06 7.63
C GLN A 75 10.53 -11.56 7.86
N ALA A 76 10.47 -11.16 9.11
CA ALA A 76 10.75 -9.81 9.58
C ALA A 76 11.53 -9.87 10.89
N THR A 77 12.33 -8.85 11.15
CA THR A 77 13.07 -8.72 12.39
C THR A 77 12.22 -8.00 13.44
N LEU A 78 12.31 -8.41 14.68
CA LEU A 78 11.64 -7.73 15.79
C LEU A 78 12.03 -6.24 15.83
N GLY A 79 11.05 -5.36 15.87
CA GLY A 79 11.22 -3.91 15.86
C GLY A 79 11.22 -3.28 14.48
N SER A 80 11.29 -4.06 13.39
CA SER A 80 11.19 -3.52 12.03
C SER A 80 9.79 -3.00 11.71
N THR A 81 9.69 -2.07 10.77
CA THR A 81 8.42 -1.68 10.16
C THR A 81 8.08 -2.65 9.06
N VAL A 82 6.92 -3.31 9.13
CA VAL A 82 6.41 -4.20 8.09
C VAL A 82 5.31 -3.48 7.33
N ARG A 83 5.41 -3.51 5.99
CA ARG A 83 4.40 -3.02 5.08
C ARG A 83 3.93 -4.13 4.17
N LEU A 84 2.70 -4.61 4.39
CA LEU A 84 2.03 -5.59 3.55
C LEU A 84 1.24 -4.85 2.46
N LYS A 85 1.49 -5.20 1.21
CA LYS A 85 0.76 -4.74 0.03
C LYS A 85 0.06 -5.93 -0.59
N ILE A 86 -1.26 -5.93 -0.59
CA ILE A 86 -2.06 -7.06 -1.04
C ILE A 86 -2.98 -6.60 -2.17
N LEU A 87 -2.89 -7.27 -3.30
CA LEU A 87 -3.73 -7.01 -4.46
C LEU A 87 -4.63 -8.20 -4.73
N ASN A 88 -5.95 -8.01 -4.65
CA ASN A 88 -6.92 -8.95 -5.22
C ASN A 88 -7.40 -8.41 -6.57
N PRO A 89 -6.98 -9.02 -7.70
CA PRO A 89 -7.34 -8.51 -9.02
C PRO A 89 -8.80 -8.77 -9.40
N ASP A 90 -9.45 -9.75 -8.76
CA ASP A 90 -10.69 -10.33 -9.23
C ASP A 90 -11.93 -9.96 -8.39
N ALA A 91 -11.73 -9.59 -7.12
CA ALA A 91 -12.83 -9.30 -6.20
C ALA A 91 -12.46 -8.21 -5.19
N ASP A 92 -13.49 -7.51 -4.69
CA ASP A 92 -13.36 -6.71 -3.47
C ASP A 92 -13.02 -7.64 -2.31
N ASP A 93 -12.09 -7.23 -1.44
CA ASP A 93 -11.63 -8.07 -0.33
C ASP A 93 -11.28 -7.23 0.90
N GLU A 94 -11.19 -7.89 2.04
CA GLU A 94 -10.69 -7.37 3.29
C GLU A 94 -9.73 -8.39 3.89
N PHE A 95 -8.56 -7.91 4.35
CA PHE A 95 -7.51 -8.76 4.86
C PHE A 95 -7.30 -8.51 6.35
N HIS A 96 -7.12 -9.60 7.10
CA HIS A 96 -6.90 -9.58 8.55
C HIS A 96 -5.59 -10.27 8.91
N LEU A 97 -4.70 -9.55 9.60
CA LEU A 97 -3.46 -10.11 10.15
C LEU A 97 -3.71 -10.56 11.59
N HIS A 98 -3.80 -11.87 11.77
CA HIS A 98 -4.05 -12.49 13.08
C HIS A 98 -2.90 -12.25 14.06
N GLY A 99 -3.23 -12.05 15.34
CA GLY A 99 -2.28 -11.81 16.42
C GLY A 99 -1.81 -10.37 16.55
N TYR A 100 -1.84 -9.60 15.46
CA TYR A 100 -1.76 -8.15 15.48
C TYR A 100 -3.15 -7.50 15.49
N ASP A 101 -4.18 -8.24 15.09
CA ASP A 101 -5.57 -7.78 14.99
C ASP A 101 -5.71 -6.54 14.07
N LEU A 102 -4.99 -6.56 12.95
CA LEU A 102 -4.98 -5.48 11.98
C LEU A 102 -5.79 -5.87 10.74
N GLU A 103 -6.65 -4.96 10.32
CA GLU A 103 -7.50 -5.13 9.14
C GLU A 103 -7.15 -4.08 8.09
N SER A 104 -7.20 -4.47 6.81
CA SER A 104 -6.99 -3.53 5.70
C SER A 104 -8.20 -2.62 5.46
N GLY A 105 -9.36 -3.00 5.97
CA GLY A 105 -10.65 -2.54 5.49
C GLY A 105 -10.98 -3.07 4.11
N VAL A 106 -12.23 -2.87 3.68
CA VAL A 106 -12.69 -3.33 2.36
C VAL A 106 -11.97 -2.58 1.25
N THR A 107 -11.27 -3.32 0.41
CA THR A 107 -10.50 -2.79 -0.72
C THR A 107 -11.12 -3.29 -2.04
N PRO A 108 -11.45 -2.41 -2.99
CA PRO A 108 -12.03 -2.79 -4.27
C PRO A 108 -11.11 -3.65 -5.12
N ALA A 109 -11.69 -4.53 -5.94
CA ALA A 109 -10.96 -5.34 -6.92
C ALA A 109 -9.98 -4.51 -7.76
N GLY A 110 -8.75 -5.00 -7.90
CA GLY A 110 -7.69 -4.34 -8.65
C GLY A 110 -7.05 -3.13 -7.95
N GLN A 111 -7.44 -2.84 -6.70
CA GLN A 111 -6.75 -1.87 -5.85
C GLN A 111 -5.87 -2.57 -4.82
N GLU A 112 -4.81 -1.90 -4.39
CA GLU A 112 -3.88 -2.43 -3.40
C GLU A 112 -4.36 -2.08 -1.99
N ALA A 113 -4.52 -3.10 -1.15
CA ALA A 113 -4.70 -2.97 0.28
C ALA A 113 -3.32 -2.81 0.95
N ILE A 114 -3.21 -1.93 1.95
CA ILE A 114 -1.97 -1.71 2.68
C ILE A 114 -2.22 -1.89 4.18
N ILE A 115 -1.42 -2.75 4.81
CA ILE A 115 -1.34 -2.89 6.27
C ILE A 115 0.11 -2.55 6.66
N GLU A 116 0.29 -1.51 7.47
CA GLU A 116 1.61 -1.10 7.95
C GLU A 116 1.63 -1.09 9.47
N PHE A 117 2.68 -1.68 10.05
CA PHE A 117 2.82 -1.80 11.51
C PHE A 117 4.28 -2.06 11.91
N THR A 118 4.57 -1.90 13.19
CA THR A 118 5.85 -2.33 13.77
C THR A 118 5.74 -3.78 14.24
N ALA A 119 6.70 -4.61 13.86
CA ALA A 119 6.80 -6.01 14.28
C ALA A 119 7.27 -6.10 15.74
N ASP A 120 6.40 -5.81 16.69
CA ASP A 120 6.71 -5.72 18.13
C ASP A 120 6.50 -7.03 18.91
N LYS A 121 6.15 -8.12 18.22
CA LYS A 121 5.88 -9.43 18.80
C LYS A 121 6.64 -10.51 18.04
N LEU A 122 7.42 -11.34 18.76
CA LEU A 122 8.00 -12.56 18.20
C LEU A 122 6.91 -13.61 17.93
N GLY A 123 7.03 -14.36 16.84
CA GLY A 123 6.13 -15.45 16.53
C GLY A 123 5.73 -15.56 15.07
N THR A 124 4.62 -16.26 14.87
CA THR A 124 4.09 -16.54 13.54
C THR A 124 2.69 -15.96 13.45
N PHE A 125 2.43 -15.20 12.39
CA PHE A 125 1.22 -14.41 12.20
C PHE A 125 0.68 -14.68 10.80
N ASP A 126 -0.58 -15.10 10.71
CA ASP A 126 -1.21 -15.45 9.45
C ASP A 126 -2.09 -14.30 8.95
N LEU A 127 -2.00 -14.03 7.66
CA LEU A 127 -2.88 -13.09 6.96
C LEU A 127 -4.00 -13.88 6.28
N GLU A 128 -5.24 -13.51 6.54
CA GLU A 128 -6.44 -14.14 6.02
C GLU A 128 -7.23 -13.18 5.12
N SER A 129 -7.84 -13.72 4.06
CA SER A 129 -8.90 -13.03 3.29
C SER A 129 -10.25 -13.28 3.96
N HIS A 130 -11.01 -12.23 4.27
CA HIS A 130 -12.36 -12.37 4.83
C HIS A 130 -13.40 -12.83 3.80
N VAL A 131 -13.13 -12.63 2.51
CA VAL A 131 -14.06 -13.03 1.45
C VAL A 131 -13.98 -14.53 1.17
N THR A 132 -12.76 -15.08 1.12
CA THR A 132 -12.55 -16.51 0.80
C THR A 132 -12.28 -17.36 2.01
N SER A 133 -11.93 -16.76 3.16
CA SER A 133 -11.43 -17.43 4.36
C SER A 133 -10.18 -18.27 4.09
N GLU A 134 -9.36 -17.82 3.15
CA GLU A 134 -8.09 -18.45 2.79
C GLU A 134 -6.92 -17.74 3.49
N TRP A 135 -5.93 -18.53 3.89
CA TRP A 135 -4.65 -18.05 4.35
C TRP A 135 -3.83 -17.53 3.16
N ILE A 136 -3.48 -16.26 3.19
CA ILE A 136 -2.80 -15.56 2.11
C ILE A 136 -1.28 -15.68 2.22
N LEU A 137 -0.78 -15.53 3.44
CA LEU A 137 0.63 -15.68 3.78
C LEU A 137 0.80 -15.90 5.27
N THR A 138 1.98 -16.33 5.65
CA THR A 138 2.45 -16.39 7.03
C THR A 138 3.62 -15.42 7.21
N LEU A 139 3.57 -14.54 8.20
CA LEU A 139 4.67 -13.69 8.62
C LEU A 139 5.34 -14.29 9.85
N VAL A 140 6.65 -14.51 9.79
CA VAL A 140 7.47 -14.98 10.90
C VAL A 140 8.31 -13.81 11.41
N VAL A 141 8.14 -13.42 12.66
CA VAL A 141 8.95 -12.38 13.32
C VAL A 141 9.97 -13.04 14.22
N GLU A 142 11.25 -12.76 13.95
CA GLU A 142 12.41 -13.30 14.65
C GLU A 142 13.27 -12.17 15.26
N GLU A 143 14.26 -12.53 16.09
CA GLU A 143 15.24 -11.57 16.65
C GLU A 143 16.28 -11.11 15.63
#